data_ea681ab10d18d8e60f10ece7cef7a3c5
#
_entry.id   ea681ab10d18d8e60f10ece7cef7a3c5
#
_cell.length_a   1.000
_cell.length_b   1.000
_cell.length_c   1.000
_cell.angle_alpha   90.00
_cell.angle_beta   90.00
_cell.angle_gamma   90.00
#
_symmetry.space_group_name_H-M   'P 1'
#
loop_
_entity.id
_entity.type
_entity.pdbx_description
1 polymer ?
#
loop_
_entity_poly.entity_id
_entity_poly.type
_entity_poly.pdbx_seq_one_letter_code
_entity_poly.pdbx_strand_id
1 'polypeptide(L)'
;MQRPEEYQKLFKYFDIKDLGINLNIGHLNLASKAFNFSKLKFVDMLKPYITAIELSHNNGIEDQHLPLKRNEWYWKIINDPDFSKVYKILEFRNTNIKKIKEVFKFFKNKQ
;
A
#
# COMPACT_ATOMS: atom_id res chain seq x y z
N MET A 1 -12.23 -1.63 -2.05
CA MET A 1 -11.18 -2.56 -2.56
C MET A 1 -11.75 -3.96 -2.64
N GLN A 2 -11.54 -4.63 -3.74
CA GLN A 2 -12.05 -5.98 -3.96
C GLN A 2 -11.12 -7.04 -3.37
N ARG A 3 -11.59 -8.29 -3.33
CA ARG A 3 -10.76 -9.41 -2.89
C ARG A 3 -9.68 -9.73 -3.92
N PRO A 4 -8.52 -10.28 -3.51
CA PRO A 4 -7.42 -10.52 -4.44
C PRO A 4 -7.77 -11.45 -5.59
N GLU A 5 -8.63 -12.45 -5.35
CA GLU A 5 -9.06 -13.38 -6.38
C GLU A 5 -9.83 -12.69 -7.51
N GLU A 6 -10.58 -11.65 -7.18
CA GLU A 6 -11.33 -10.87 -8.17
C GLU A 6 -10.40 -10.08 -9.07
N TYR A 7 -9.34 -9.50 -8.51
CA TYR A 7 -8.30 -8.83 -9.30
C TYR A 7 -7.57 -9.80 -10.21
N GLN A 8 -7.22 -10.99 -9.71
CA GLN A 8 -6.55 -12.01 -10.51
C GLN A 8 -7.40 -12.45 -11.69
N LYS A 9 -8.70 -12.65 -11.48
CA LYS A 9 -9.64 -12.99 -12.56
C LYS A 9 -9.71 -11.89 -13.61
N LEU A 10 -9.76 -10.63 -13.18
CA LEU A 10 -9.81 -9.49 -14.08
C LEU A 10 -8.59 -9.45 -14.99
N PHE A 11 -7.39 -9.57 -14.44
CA PHE A 11 -6.15 -9.54 -15.22
C PHE A 11 -6.00 -10.72 -16.15
N LYS A 12 -6.41 -11.91 -15.73
CA LYS A 12 -6.42 -13.10 -16.61
C LYS A 12 -7.40 -12.96 -17.76
N TYR A 13 -8.58 -12.45 -17.46
CA TYR A 13 -9.67 -12.37 -18.45
C TYR A 13 -9.35 -11.37 -19.56
N PHE A 14 -8.86 -10.21 -19.19
CA PHE A 14 -8.64 -9.12 -20.15
C PHE A 14 -7.26 -9.12 -20.80
N ASP A 15 -6.27 -9.76 -20.20
CA ASP A 15 -4.89 -9.81 -20.71
C ASP A 15 -4.38 -8.44 -21.16
N ILE A 16 -4.61 -7.40 -20.32
CA ILE A 16 -4.25 -6.03 -20.63
C ILE A 16 -2.85 -5.74 -20.12
N LYS A 17 -1.89 -5.59 -21.05
CA LYS A 17 -0.47 -5.41 -20.72
C LYS A 17 -0.16 -4.10 -20.00
N ASP A 18 -0.92 -3.05 -20.28
CA ASP A 18 -0.67 -1.71 -19.73
C ASP A 18 -1.54 -1.40 -18.51
N LEU A 19 -2.27 -2.39 -18.00
CA LEU A 19 -3.09 -2.21 -16.82
C LEU A 19 -2.31 -2.64 -15.57
N GLY A 20 -2.28 -1.77 -14.57
CA GLY A 20 -1.66 -2.04 -13.28
C GLY A 20 -2.60 -1.77 -12.12
N ILE A 21 -2.16 -2.16 -10.92
CA ILE A 21 -2.86 -1.87 -9.67
C ILE A 21 -2.14 -0.74 -8.97
N ASN A 22 -2.91 0.27 -8.54
CA ASN A 22 -2.47 1.27 -7.58
C ASN A 22 -2.88 0.77 -6.18
N LEU A 23 -1.93 0.26 -5.44
CA LEU A 23 -2.18 -0.29 -4.10
C LEU A 23 -2.24 0.84 -3.08
N ASN A 24 -3.40 1.04 -2.45
CA ASN A 24 -3.56 2.01 -1.37
C ASN A 24 -3.43 1.28 -0.03
N ILE A 25 -2.36 1.55 0.70
CA ILE A 25 -2.05 0.88 1.98
C ILE A 25 -3.13 1.13 3.03
N GLY A 26 -3.63 2.36 3.11
CA GLY A 26 -4.70 2.70 4.05
C GLY A 26 -5.99 1.92 3.76
N HIS A 27 -6.40 1.88 2.51
CA HIS A 27 -7.59 1.13 2.09
C HIS A 27 -7.40 -0.37 2.29
N LEU A 28 -6.21 -0.89 2.05
CA LEU A 28 -5.90 -2.30 2.30
C LEU A 28 -6.08 -2.65 3.78
N ASN A 29 -5.63 -1.79 4.69
CA ASN A 29 -5.81 -1.99 6.12
C ASN A 29 -7.29 -2.05 6.51
N LEU A 30 -8.09 -1.13 5.98
CA LEU A 30 -9.53 -1.10 6.23
C LEU A 30 -10.22 -2.35 5.66
N ALA A 31 -9.94 -2.70 4.42
CA ALA A 31 -10.56 -3.83 3.74
C ALA A 31 -10.20 -5.16 4.39
N SER A 32 -8.95 -5.33 4.81
CA SER A 32 -8.50 -6.57 5.46
C SER A 32 -9.24 -6.85 6.76
N LYS A 33 -9.55 -5.81 7.53
CA LYS A 33 -10.35 -5.94 8.75
C LYS A 33 -11.83 -6.17 8.44
N ALA A 34 -12.37 -5.44 7.47
CA ALA A 34 -13.79 -5.57 7.12
C ALA A 34 -14.13 -6.93 6.52
N PHE A 35 -13.25 -7.50 5.71
CA PHE A 35 -13.47 -8.77 5.00
C PHE A 35 -12.66 -9.93 5.55
N ASN A 36 -11.90 -9.71 6.62
CA ASN A 36 -11.13 -10.72 7.34
C ASN A 36 -10.19 -11.51 6.43
N PHE A 37 -9.23 -10.82 5.82
CA PHE A 37 -8.17 -11.46 5.03
C PHE A 37 -6.79 -10.92 5.41
N SER A 38 -5.74 -11.65 5.02
CA SER A 38 -4.35 -11.27 5.27
C SER A 38 -3.86 -10.22 4.30
N LYS A 39 -3.41 -9.07 4.81
CA LYS A 39 -2.83 -7.98 4.01
C LYS A 39 -1.61 -8.44 3.21
N LEU A 40 -0.71 -9.19 3.83
CA LEU A 40 0.52 -9.65 3.18
C LEU A 40 0.24 -10.68 2.09
N LYS A 41 -0.72 -11.57 2.30
CA LYS A 41 -1.14 -12.51 1.25
C LYS A 41 -1.79 -11.79 0.07
N PHE A 42 -2.61 -10.77 0.34
CA PHE A 42 -3.20 -9.94 -0.70
C PHE A 42 -2.11 -9.34 -1.59
N VAL A 43 -1.10 -8.74 -0.98
CA VAL A 43 0.01 -8.12 -1.71
C VAL A 43 0.81 -9.16 -2.49
N ASP A 44 1.12 -10.31 -1.89
CA ASP A 44 1.88 -11.37 -2.55
C ASP A 44 1.16 -11.90 -3.80
N MET A 45 -0.14 -12.09 -3.71
CA MET A 45 -0.94 -12.57 -4.84
C MET A 45 -0.98 -11.58 -6.00
N LEU A 46 -0.97 -10.29 -5.71
CA LEU A 46 -1.14 -9.24 -6.71
C LEU A 46 0.18 -8.54 -7.07
N LYS A 47 1.29 -8.94 -6.47
CA LYS A 47 2.60 -8.31 -6.64
C LYS A 47 2.97 -8.05 -8.11
N PRO A 48 2.78 -8.98 -9.06
CA PRO A 48 3.15 -8.73 -10.45
C PRO A 48 2.38 -7.60 -11.12
N TYR A 49 1.24 -7.23 -10.57
CA TYR A 49 0.34 -6.22 -11.17
C TYR A 49 0.44 -4.86 -10.50
N ILE A 50 1.15 -4.76 -9.37
CA ILE A 50 1.23 -3.50 -8.61
C ILE A 50 2.27 -2.58 -9.25
N THR A 51 1.83 -1.40 -9.68
CA THR A 51 2.67 -0.41 -10.37
C THR A 51 2.89 0.85 -9.56
N ALA A 52 2.05 1.12 -8.57
CA ALA A 52 2.18 2.25 -7.66
C ALA A 52 1.62 1.88 -6.28
N ILE A 53 2.15 2.52 -5.25
CA ILE A 53 1.71 2.30 -3.87
C ILE A 53 1.45 3.66 -3.23
N GLU A 54 0.21 3.88 -2.80
CA GLU A 54 -0.18 5.06 -2.03
C GLU A 54 -0.04 4.76 -0.54
N LEU A 55 0.62 5.65 0.18
CA LEU A 55 1.04 5.41 1.56
C LEU A 55 0.34 6.38 2.51
N SER A 56 -0.38 5.83 3.47
CA SER A 56 -0.93 6.56 4.60
C SER A 56 -1.17 5.60 5.75
N HIS A 57 -1.24 6.14 6.96
CA HIS A 57 -1.53 5.35 8.16
C HIS A 57 -2.96 5.58 8.63
N ASN A 58 -3.58 4.53 9.18
CA ASN A 58 -4.87 4.64 9.86
C ASN A 58 -5.00 3.56 10.95
N ASN A 59 -6.09 3.67 11.72
CA ASN A 59 -6.37 2.73 12.83
C ASN A 59 -7.09 1.45 12.38
N GLY A 60 -7.34 1.29 11.09
CA GLY A 60 -8.08 0.14 10.56
C GLY A 60 -9.59 0.27 10.64
N ILE A 61 -10.12 1.39 11.12
CA ILE A 61 -11.55 1.65 11.25
C ILE A 61 -11.97 2.83 10.38
N GLU A 62 -11.20 3.92 10.42
CA GLU A 62 -11.47 5.14 9.67
C GLU A 62 -10.34 5.41 8.68
N ASP A 63 -10.67 5.99 7.53
CA ASP A 63 -9.71 6.37 6.50
C ASP A 63 -9.06 7.71 6.87
N GLN A 64 -8.11 7.66 7.79
CA GLN A 64 -7.57 8.84 8.46
C GLN A 64 -6.50 9.60 7.67
N HIS A 65 -5.80 8.95 6.74
CA HIS A 65 -4.69 9.53 5.97
C HIS A 65 -3.61 10.18 6.86
N LEU A 66 -3.20 9.47 7.91
CA LEU A 66 -2.17 9.95 8.82
C LEU A 66 -0.77 9.70 8.24
N PRO A 67 0.25 10.47 8.68
CA PRO A 67 1.64 10.18 8.34
C PRO A 67 2.05 8.78 8.79
N LEU A 68 2.97 8.17 8.04
CA LEU A 68 3.47 6.83 8.35
C LEU A 68 4.15 6.80 9.71
N LYS A 69 4.00 5.70 10.43
CA LYS A 69 4.63 5.45 11.72
C LYS A 69 5.71 4.39 11.60
N ARG A 70 6.67 4.39 12.51
CA ARG A 70 7.69 3.36 12.60
C ARG A 70 7.10 2.02 13.06
N ASN A 71 7.77 0.92 12.72
CA ASN A 71 7.46 -0.42 13.22
C ASN A 71 6.06 -0.92 12.88
N GLU A 72 5.51 -0.43 11.77
CA GLU A 72 4.20 -0.85 11.29
C GLU A 72 4.32 -1.96 10.22
N TRP A 73 3.22 -2.66 10.00
CA TRP A 73 3.17 -3.80 9.08
C TRP A 73 3.55 -3.46 7.64
N TYR A 74 3.25 -2.24 7.21
CA TYR A 74 3.46 -1.84 5.80
C TYR A 74 4.94 -1.65 5.42
N TRP A 75 5.84 -1.56 6.40
CA TRP A 75 7.27 -1.40 6.08
C TRP A 75 7.84 -2.63 5.38
N LYS A 76 7.29 -3.82 5.62
CA LYS A 76 7.66 -5.02 4.85
C LYS A 76 7.34 -4.86 3.37
N ILE A 77 6.25 -4.18 3.05
CA ILE A 77 5.87 -3.90 1.66
C ILE A 77 6.76 -2.81 1.09
N ILE A 78 6.91 -1.70 1.80
CA ILE A 78 7.69 -0.55 1.33
C ILE A 78 9.14 -0.95 1.05
N ASN A 79 9.73 -1.80 1.89
CA ASN A 79 11.13 -2.22 1.78
C ASN A 79 11.32 -3.50 0.96
N ASP A 80 10.27 -4.06 0.40
CA ASP A 80 10.38 -5.24 -0.45
C ASP A 80 11.17 -4.90 -1.71
N PRO A 81 12.27 -5.61 -1.99
CA PRO A 81 13.08 -5.35 -3.19
C PRO A 81 12.29 -5.44 -4.50
N ASP A 82 11.25 -6.26 -4.54
CA ASP A 82 10.39 -6.40 -5.72
C ASP A 82 9.61 -5.13 -6.03
N PHE A 83 9.49 -4.22 -5.05
CA PHE A 83 8.83 -2.93 -5.22
C PHE A 83 9.81 -1.77 -5.35
N SER A 84 11.10 -2.03 -5.56
CA SER A 84 12.12 -0.97 -5.62
C SER A 84 11.87 0.04 -6.74
N LYS A 85 11.28 -0.39 -7.85
CA LYS A 85 10.97 0.46 -9.01
C LYS A 85 9.52 0.94 -9.07
N VAL A 86 8.72 0.56 -8.09
CA VAL A 86 7.31 0.95 -8.01
C VAL A 86 7.22 2.34 -7.40
N TYR A 87 6.39 3.21 -7.98
CA TYR A 87 6.17 4.55 -7.45
C TYR A 87 5.51 4.47 -6.07
N LYS A 88 6.04 5.26 -5.13
CA LYS A 88 5.49 5.36 -3.78
C LYS A 88 5.03 6.79 -3.56
N ILE A 89 3.74 6.95 -3.25
CA ILE A 89 3.07 8.24 -3.18
C ILE A 89 2.59 8.46 -1.75
N LEU A 90 3.03 9.55 -1.13
CA LEU A 90 2.58 9.90 0.22
C LEU A 90 1.25 10.65 0.13
N GLU A 91 0.23 10.15 0.81
CA GLU A 91 -1.12 10.75 0.84
C GLU A 91 -1.52 11.09 2.27
N PHE A 92 -0.93 12.14 2.82
CA PHE A 92 -1.23 12.57 4.17
C PHE A 92 -2.19 13.75 4.17
N ARG A 93 -3.12 13.75 5.11
CA ARG A 93 -4.04 14.88 5.38
C ARG A 93 -3.72 15.46 6.75
N ASN A 94 -4.09 16.73 6.95
CA ASN A 94 -3.98 17.40 8.26
C ASN A 94 -2.58 17.28 8.85
N THR A 95 -1.57 17.48 8.02
CA THR A 95 -0.17 17.38 8.42
C THR A 95 0.59 18.64 8.02
N ASN A 96 1.87 18.71 8.34
CA ASN A 96 2.74 19.85 8.01
C ASN A 96 4.09 19.35 7.47
N ILE A 97 4.90 20.29 6.99
CA ILE A 97 6.19 19.97 6.36
C ILE A 97 7.12 19.25 7.34
N LYS A 98 7.10 19.62 8.61
CA LYS A 98 7.95 18.99 9.64
C LYS A 98 7.65 17.49 9.75
N LYS A 99 6.37 17.12 9.79
CA LYS A 99 5.95 15.71 9.85
C LYS A 99 6.33 14.95 8.59
N ILE A 100 6.18 15.58 7.43
CA ILE A 100 6.56 14.96 6.15
C ILE A 100 8.07 14.69 6.13
N LYS A 101 8.89 15.64 6.57
CA LYS A 101 10.35 15.47 6.66
C LYS A 101 10.72 14.33 7.60
N GLU A 102 10.03 14.18 8.73
CA GLU A 102 10.26 13.07 9.67
C GLU A 102 10.00 11.72 9.00
N VAL A 103 8.93 11.61 8.22
CA VAL A 103 8.61 10.38 7.49
C VAL A 103 9.68 10.06 6.46
N PHE A 104 10.20 11.05 5.74
CA PHE A 104 11.29 10.84 4.79
C PHE A 104 12.54 10.25 5.45
N LYS A 105 12.82 10.59 6.70
CA LYS A 105 13.92 10.00 7.45
C LYS A 105 13.74 8.50 7.64
N PHE A 106 12.50 8.02 7.80
CA PHE A 106 12.23 6.59 7.92
C PHE A 106 12.63 5.84 6.65
N PHE A 107 12.35 6.41 5.48
CA PHE A 107 12.74 5.82 4.20
C PHE A 107 14.26 5.72 4.07
N LYS A 108 14.99 6.78 4.40
CA LYS A 108 16.46 6.78 4.35
C LYS A 108 17.06 5.73 5.27
N ASN A 109 16.52 5.57 6.46
CA ASN A 109 17.02 4.62 7.45
C ASN A 109 16.69 3.16 7.10
N LYS A 110 15.75 2.92 6.18
CA LYS A 110 15.32 1.58 5.77
C LYS A 110 15.93 1.12 4.45
N GLN A 111 16.51 2.03 3.71
CA GLN A 111 17.24 1.72 2.50
C GLN A 111 18.68 1.31 2.84
#